data_a48c47e2c387f1b103c724b519a90464
#
_entry.id   a48c47e2c387f1b103c724b519a90464
#
_cell.length_a   1.000
_cell.length_b   1.000
_cell.length_c   1.000
_cell.angle_alpha   90.00
_cell.angle_beta   90.00
_cell.angle_gamma   90.00
#
_symmetry.space_group_name_H-M   'P 1'
#
loop_
_entity.id
_entity.type
_entity.pdbx_description
1 polymer ?
#
loop_
_entity_poly.entity_id
_entity_poly.type
_entity_poly.pdbx_seq_one_letter_code
_entity_poly.pdbx_strand_id
1 'polypeptide(L)'
;MSLRAGPSIYNRDPSLRHCAPDQAFIIVIRTYVIARRTKHSSSMKNEATLQFVQLHREDDVNRLAFLGDKNPDVDMPWALAQISGWQTARRKLPSWAACDGLEYPPHLNMEQCSSEPTAIYKASLASRLVGADAAEHGLLVDLTGGFGVDFSWMARAFAHAVYVERNETLCPIAQHNFQQLGLDHVEIHVGDGVAYLQAMPLVPERKTGDAHPLTLIYLDPARRDTYGRKVFGMEDCTPDVVELCDTLLLRADIVVIKLSPMLDWHEAVRKLKNISEVHVVSVSNECKELLLVLTREKRPLRVFCVNDGQTFTYCVSGASRPLEGALRASDDALRSSDDALHAPEIVSGRPADASRVMPEEEFHNVSLPTHSPDATPSVLLVPNSSIMKAGCFREIAVAFGVSQISSDAHLYLSNGAVPHFPGRQFRILRITSMNKRDLRQAFQGVSQANIAVRHFPLTADALRRRLKLKDGGSLYVFATTIGKDHRLILTEKLVAP
;
A
#
# COMPACT_ATOMS: atom_id res chain seq x y z
N MET A 1 -34.88 60.03 -6.58
CA MET A 1 -33.43 59.93 -6.26
C MET A 1 -33.01 58.48 -6.52
N SER A 2 -32.16 58.35 -7.50
CA SER A 2 -31.75 57.12 -8.13
C SER A 2 -30.72 56.38 -7.27
N LEU A 3 -30.96 55.09 -6.97
CA LEU A 3 -29.92 54.18 -6.46
C LEU A 3 -29.48 53.29 -7.64
N ARG A 4 -28.26 53.50 -8.07
CA ARG A 4 -27.58 52.71 -9.11
C ARG A 4 -27.25 51.33 -8.60
N ALA A 5 -27.59 50.34 -9.40
CA ALA A 5 -27.11 48.96 -9.29
C ALA A 5 -25.58 48.90 -9.44
N GLY A 6 -24.90 48.20 -8.54
CA GLY A 6 -23.49 47.86 -8.65
C GLY A 6 -23.25 46.72 -9.65
N PRO A 7 -22.07 46.63 -10.25
CA PRO A 7 -21.84 45.70 -11.34
C PRO A 7 -21.70 44.25 -10.87
N SER A 8 -22.35 43.38 -11.63
CA SER A 8 -22.24 41.92 -11.63
C SER A 8 -20.77 41.47 -11.73
N ILE A 9 -20.31 40.73 -10.70
CA ILE A 9 -19.02 40.06 -10.70
C ILE A 9 -19.16 38.71 -11.46
N TYR A 10 -19.32 38.77 -12.76
CA TYR A 10 -19.12 37.67 -13.68
C TYR A 10 -18.12 38.09 -14.75
N ASN A 11 -16.87 38.24 -14.34
CA ASN A 11 -15.76 38.26 -15.27
C ASN A 11 -15.33 36.80 -15.49
N ARG A 12 -15.62 36.27 -16.65
CA ARG A 12 -15.19 34.94 -17.10
C ARG A 12 -13.68 34.98 -17.30
N ASP A 13 -12.94 34.40 -16.36
CA ASP A 13 -11.53 34.12 -16.51
C ASP A 13 -11.35 33.02 -17.57
N PRO A 14 -10.63 33.29 -18.67
CA PRO A 14 -10.41 32.30 -19.74
C PRO A 14 -9.54 31.11 -19.33
N SER A 15 -8.86 31.16 -18.17
CA SER A 15 -7.97 30.10 -17.67
C SER A 15 -8.70 28.86 -17.16
N LEU A 16 -10.03 28.92 -16.95
CA LEU A 16 -10.83 27.81 -16.40
C LEU A 16 -11.32 26.78 -17.45
N ARG A 17 -10.97 26.91 -18.72
CA ARG A 17 -11.50 26.03 -19.77
C ARG A 17 -10.80 24.68 -19.93
N HIS A 18 -9.73 24.39 -19.17
CA HIS A 18 -8.93 23.16 -19.29
C HIS A 18 -8.61 22.48 -17.97
N CYS A 19 -9.30 22.80 -16.88
CA CYS A 19 -9.16 22.07 -15.63
C CYS A 19 -9.99 20.80 -15.61
N ALA A 20 -9.37 19.67 -15.24
CA ALA A 20 -10.08 18.44 -14.92
C ALA A 20 -11.09 18.69 -13.78
N PRO A 21 -12.22 17.93 -13.71
CA PRO A 21 -13.28 18.14 -12.72
C PRO A 21 -12.80 18.24 -11.27
N ASP A 22 -11.75 17.50 -10.93
CA ASP A 22 -11.17 17.47 -9.59
C ASP A 22 -10.47 18.79 -9.18
N GLN A 23 -9.91 19.51 -10.15
CA GLN A 23 -9.26 20.80 -9.85
C GLN A 23 -10.29 21.93 -9.65
N ALA A 24 -11.43 21.88 -10.34
CA ALA A 24 -12.51 22.84 -10.13
C ALA A 24 -13.09 22.74 -8.71
N PHE A 25 -13.22 21.51 -8.18
CA PHE A 25 -13.69 21.25 -6.82
C PHE A 25 -12.75 21.84 -5.75
N ILE A 26 -11.44 21.67 -5.92
CA ILE A 26 -10.41 22.22 -5.01
C ILE A 26 -10.45 23.77 -5.01
N ILE A 27 -10.71 24.39 -6.16
CA ILE A 27 -10.77 25.85 -6.28
C ILE A 27 -12.02 26.39 -5.58
N VAL A 28 -13.19 25.75 -5.76
CA VAL A 28 -14.44 26.18 -5.13
C VAL A 28 -14.34 26.07 -3.60
N ILE A 29 -13.81 24.95 -3.06
CA ILE A 29 -13.61 24.80 -1.61
C ILE A 29 -12.57 25.81 -1.09
N ARG A 30 -11.45 26.05 -1.79
CA ARG A 30 -10.46 27.06 -1.38
C ARG A 30 -11.04 28.47 -1.35
N THR A 31 -11.83 28.85 -2.33
CA THR A 31 -12.44 30.20 -2.39
C THR A 31 -13.48 30.37 -1.28
N TYR A 32 -14.27 29.34 -0.97
CA TYR A 32 -15.26 29.39 0.11
C TYR A 32 -14.63 29.40 1.51
N VAL A 33 -13.53 28.66 1.69
CA VAL A 33 -12.78 28.60 2.96
C VAL A 33 -11.98 29.88 3.22
N ILE A 34 -11.47 30.54 2.19
CA ILE A 34 -10.71 31.80 2.33
C ILE A 34 -11.64 32.98 2.65
N ALA A 35 -12.90 32.98 2.19
CA ALA A 35 -13.82 34.08 2.40
C ALA A 35 -14.40 34.18 3.83
N ARG A 36 -14.26 33.15 4.68
CA ARG A 36 -14.81 33.12 6.06
C ARG A 36 -13.79 32.84 7.15
N ARG A 37 -12.52 33.24 7.00
CA ARG A 37 -11.46 33.05 8.01
C ARG A 37 -11.58 33.97 9.26
N THR A 38 -12.79 34.29 9.72
CA THR A 38 -12.99 34.95 11.00
C THR A 38 -14.16 34.34 11.75
N LYS A 39 -13.81 33.60 12.79
CA LYS A 39 -14.62 32.94 13.82
C LYS A 39 -14.66 31.40 13.71
N HIS A 40 -13.57 30.75 14.07
CA HIS A 40 -13.64 29.40 14.63
C HIS A 40 -13.65 29.54 16.16
N SER A 41 -14.83 29.73 16.70
CA SER A 41 -15.17 29.31 18.07
C SER A 41 -15.60 27.84 17.96
N SER A 42 -15.25 26.99 18.92
CA SER A 42 -15.73 25.60 19.06
C SER A 42 -17.25 25.63 19.32
N SER A 43 -18.03 25.85 18.27
CA SER A 43 -19.47 25.75 18.27
C SER A 43 -19.82 24.26 18.17
N MET A 44 -20.57 23.75 19.17
CA MET A 44 -21.27 22.48 19.04
C MET A 44 -21.96 22.46 17.66
N LYS A 45 -21.67 21.46 16.87
CA LYS A 45 -22.24 21.27 15.52
C LYS A 45 -23.75 21.24 15.69
N ASN A 46 -24.46 22.10 14.96
CA ASN A 46 -25.90 22.15 15.10
C ASN A 46 -26.55 20.90 14.47
N GLU A 47 -27.68 20.50 15.02
CA GLU A 47 -28.39 19.29 14.62
C GLU A 47 -28.79 19.33 13.14
N ALA A 48 -29.14 20.51 12.62
CA ALA A 48 -29.49 20.67 11.20
C ALA A 48 -28.33 20.28 10.26
N THR A 49 -27.10 20.63 10.61
CA THR A 49 -25.91 20.24 9.85
C THR A 49 -25.66 18.73 9.88
N LEU A 50 -25.81 18.11 11.06
CA LEU A 50 -25.62 16.66 11.20
C LEU A 50 -26.68 15.89 10.44
N GLN A 51 -27.95 16.30 10.51
CA GLN A 51 -29.05 15.72 9.77
C GLN A 51 -28.84 15.88 8.24
N PHE A 52 -28.36 17.04 7.80
CA PHE A 52 -28.04 17.27 6.39
C PHE A 52 -26.96 16.30 5.90
N VAL A 53 -25.88 16.10 6.64
CA VAL A 53 -24.82 15.15 6.29
C VAL A 53 -25.40 13.74 6.19
N GLN A 54 -26.19 13.30 7.15
CA GLN A 54 -26.74 11.95 7.18
C GLN A 54 -27.72 11.71 6.00
N LEU A 55 -28.56 12.69 5.67
CA LEU A 55 -29.53 12.59 4.59
C LEU A 55 -28.87 12.58 3.21
N HIS A 56 -27.77 13.33 3.05
CA HIS A 56 -27.16 13.60 1.74
C HIS A 56 -25.81 12.89 1.54
N ARG A 57 -25.41 11.97 2.43
CA ARG A 57 -24.07 11.37 2.39
C ARG A 57 -23.76 10.57 1.10
N GLU A 58 -24.80 10.16 0.34
CA GLU A 58 -24.63 9.45 -0.92
C GLU A 58 -24.79 10.36 -2.16
N ASP A 59 -25.19 11.60 -1.97
CA ASP A 59 -25.44 12.54 -3.05
C ASP A 59 -24.14 13.13 -3.63
N ASP A 60 -24.22 13.65 -4.85
CA ASP A 60 -23.08 14.33 -5.49
C ASP A 60 -22.75 15.64 -4.76
N VAL A 61 -21.55 15.68 -4.17
CA VAL A 61 -21.05 16.82 -3.39
C VAL A 61 -21.05 18.12 -4.20
N ASN A 62 -20.79 18.07 -5.50
CA ASN A 62 -20.79 19.26 -6.34
C ASN A 62 -22.20 19.84 -6.51
N ARG A 63 -23.22 18.98 -6.58
CA ARG A 63 -24.63 19.41 -6.62
C ARG A 63 -25.08 19.99 -5.28
N LEU A 64 -24.66 19.37 -4.18
CA LEU A 64 -24.99 19.86 -2.83
C LEU A 64 -24.41 21.25 -2.56
N ALA A 65 -23.26 21.58 -3.11
CA ALA A 65 -22.63 22.89 -2.95
C ALA A 65 -23.53 24.06 -3.42
N PHE A 66 -24.44 23.82 -4.35
CA PHE A 66 -25.40 24.82 -4.84
C PHE A 66 -26.65 24.98 -3.94
N LEU A 67 -26.79 24.14 -2.90
CA LEU A 67 -27.94 24.20 -1.99
C LEU A 67 -27.72 25.08 -0.77
N GLY A 68 -26.56 25.71 -0.63
CA GLY A 68 -26.18 26.52 0.55
C GLY A 68 -27.19 27.62 0.88
N ASP A 69 -27.67 28.35 -0.12
CA ASP A 69 -28.62 29.45 0.06
C ASP A 69 -30.03 28.96 0.51
N LYS A 70 -30.34 27.68 0.27
CA LYS A 70 -31.62 27.06 0.65
C LYS A 70 -31.60 26.46 2.07
N ASN A 71 -30.42 26.31 2.67
CA ASN A 71 -30.21 25.70 3.97
C ASN A 71 -29.37 26.64 4.87
N PRO A 72 -29.93 27.77 5.31
CA PRO A 72 -29.18 28.81 6.04
C PRO A 72 -28.66 28.35 7.40
N ASP A 73 -29.28 27.33 7.99
CA ASP A 73 -28.93 26.79 9.32
C ASP A 73 -27.86 25.69 9.24
N VAL A 74 -27.44 25.29 8.01
CA VAL A 74 -26.43 24.26 7.77
C VAL A 74 -25.06 24.88 7.58
N ASP A 75 -24.06 24.44 8.34
CA ASP A 75 -22.65 24.73 8.03
C ASP A 75 -22.24 23.93 6.78
N MET A 76 -22.58 24.49 5.61
CA MET A 76 -22.42 23.84 4.33
C MET A 76 -20.96 23.45 4.05
N PRO A 77 -19.92 24.29 4.28
CA PRO A 77 -18.53 23.90 4.09
C PRO A 77 -18.13 22.65 4.90
N TRP A 78 -18.55 22.59 6.18
CA TRP A 78 -18.28 21.44 7.02
C TRP A 78 -19.08 20.21 6.54
N ALA A 79 -20.37 20.37 6.26
CA ALA A 79 -21.21 19.26 5.78
C ALA A 79 -20.67 18.62 4.50
N LEU A 80 -20.27 19.42 3.51
CA LEU A 80 -19.69 18.94 2.27
C LEU A 80 -18.36 18.21 2.51
N ALA A 81 -17.54 18.70 3.44
CA ALA A 81 -16.29 18.03 3.80
C ALA A 81 -16.57 16.65 4.44
N GLN A 82 -17.57 16.55 5.34
CA GLN A 82 -17.97 15.28 5.95
C GLN A 82 -18.52 14.29 4.91
N ILE A 83 -19.41 14.74 4.04
CA ILE A 83 -19.99 13.90 2.98
C ILE A 83 -18.88 13.37 2.04
N SER A 84 -17.99 14.24 1.56
CA SER A 84 -16.84 13.86 0.73
C SER A 84 -15.91 12.89 1.47
N GLY A 85 -15.63 13.15 2.74
CA GLY A 85 -14.83 12.30 3.60
C GLY A 85 -15.44 10.91 3.76
N TRP A 86 -16.73 10.82 4.06
CA TRP A 86 -17.46 9.55 4.18
C TRP A 86 -17.48 8.77 2.85
N GLN A 87 -17.71 9.44 1.71
CA GLN A 87 -17.68 8.80 0.39
C GLN A 87 -16.30 8.23 0.04
N THR A 88 -15.23 8.92 0.45
CA THR A 88 -13.86 8.41 0.32
C THR A 88 -13.63 7.24 1.27
N ALA A 89 -14.05 7.35 2.52
CA ALA A 89 -13.93 6.30 3.54
C ALA A 89 -14.68 5.03 3.13
N ARG A 90 -15.86 5.12 2.54
CA ARG A 90 -16.63 3.95 2.07
C ARG A 90 -15.82 3.02 1.16
N ARG A 91 -14.87 3.55 0.41
CA ARG A 91 -13.98 2.77 -0.48
C ARG A 91 -12.65 2.43 0.17
N LYS A 92 -12.11 3.33 0.98
CA LYS A 92 -10.74 3.26 1.51
C LYS A 92 -10.68 2.67 2.91
N LEU A 93 -11.70 2.94 3.72
CA LEU A 93 -11.84 2.60 5.14
C LEU A 93 -13.27 2.12 5.43
N PRO A 94 -13.74 1.01 4.84
CA PRO A 94 -15.14 0.59 4.93
C PRO A 94 -15.64 0.41 6.36
N SER A 95 -14.82 -0.10 7.30
CA SER A 95 -15.22 -0.21 8.71
C SER A 95 -15.45 1.15 9.36
N TRP A 96 -14.66 2.16 9.01
CA TRP A 96 -14.85 3.52 9.49
C TRP A 96 -16.12 4.14 8.93
N ALA A 97 -16.40 3.93 7.64
CA ALA A 97 -17.62 4.41 7.02
C ALA A 97 -18.90 3.75 7.59
N ALA A 98 -18.76 2.55 8.13
CA ALA A 98 -19.84 1.83 8.81
C ALA A 98 -20.03 2.27 10.29
N CYS A 99 -19.06 2.96 10.87
CA CYS A 99 -19.17 3.52 12.22
C CYS A 99 -19.80 4.91 12.14
N ASP A 100 -21.02 5.04 12.64
CA ASP A 100 -21.70 6.32 12.67
C ASP A 100 -21.03 7.29 13.67
N GLY A 101 -21.02 8.57 13.35
CA GLY A 101 -20.49 9.62 14.21
C GLY A 101 -19.00 9.93 14.02
N LEU A 102 -18.28 9.22 13.18
CA LEU A 102 -16.90 9.58 12.86
C LEU A 102 -16.82 10.90 12.08
N GLU A 103 -15.79 11.66 12.37
CA GLU A 103 -15.48 12.92 11.69
C GLU A 103 -14.33 12.73 10.70
N TYR A 104 -14.48 13.35 9.53
CA TYR A 104 -13.49 13.24 8.45
C TYR A 104 -12.73 14.56 8.31
N PRO A 105 -11.40 14.50 8.18
CA PRO A 105 -10.55 15.65 7.97
C PRO A 105 -10.68 16.20 6.54
N PRO A 106 -10.04 17.35 6.24
CA PRO A 106 -9.98 17.85 4.87
C PRO A 106 -9.51 16.81 3.87
N HIS A 107 -10.01 16.89 2.63
CA HIS A 107 -9.81 15.93 1.55
C HIS A 107 -8.36 15.44 1.37
N LEU A 108 -7.36 16.33 1.49
CA LEU A 108 -5.95 15.97 1.36
C LEU A 108 -5.52 14.90 2.38
N ASN A 109 -5.99 15.01 3.62
CA ASN A 109 -5.67 14.04 4.67
C ASN A 109 -6.34 12.69 4.39
N MET A 110 -7.56 12.70 3.82
CA MET A 110 -8.26 11.49 3.39
C MET A 110 -7.53 10.77 2.24
N GLU A 111 -6.97 11.53 1.30
CA GLU A 111 -6.17 10.96 0.20
C GLU A 111 -4.85 10.35 0.69
N GLN A 112 -4.20 10.98 1.65
CA GLN A 112 -2.87 10.59 2.14
C GLN A 112 -2.90 9.50 3.21
N CYS A 113 -4.00 9.31 3.94
CA CYS A 113 -4.07 8.26 4.96
C CYS A 113 -3.96 6.85 4.35
N SER A 114 -3.64 5.88 5.17
CA SER A 114 -3.61 4.47 4.80
C SER A 114 -4.98 3.96 4.36
N SER A 115 -5.00 2.93 3.54
CA SER A 115 -6.20 2.14 3.31
C SER A 115 -6.42 1.14 4.46
N GLU A 116 -7.65 0.71 4.66
CA GLU A 116 -7.97 -0.25 5.72
C GLU A 116 -7.15 -1.55 5.64
N PRO A 117 -6.97 -2.19 4.46
CA PRO A 117 -6.11 -3.37 4.38
C PRO A 117 -4.66 -3.13 4.81
N THR A 118 -4.10 -1.96 4.51
CA THR A 118 -2.72 -1.63 4.93
C THR A 118 -2.65 -1.28 6.41
N ALA A 119 -3.68 -0.66 6.99
CA ALA A 119 -3.76 -0.38 8.42
C ALA A 119 -3.92 -1.67 9.24
N ILE A 120 -4.77 -2.59 8.80
CA ILE A 120 -4.92 -3.93 9.39
C ILE A 120 -3.59 -4.70 9.34
N TYR A 121 -2.88 -4.63 8.22
CA TYR A 121 -1.57 -5.27 8.10
C TYR A 121 -0.57 -4.71 9.14
N LYS A 122 -0.50 -3.39 9.32
CA LYS A 122 0.36 -2.74 10.34
C LYS A 122 -0.03 -3.15 11.76
N ALA A 123 -1.32 -3.25 12.05
CA ALA A 123 -1.80 -3.73 13.35
C ALA A 123 -1.39 -5.18 13.61
N SER A 124 -1.56 -6.07 12.63
CA SER A 124 -1.10 -7.46 12.73
C SER A 124 0.42 -7.56 12.88
N LEU A 125 1.17 -6.71 12.17
CA LEU A 125 2.62 -6.61 12.30
C LEU A 125 3.01 -6.16 13.72
N ALA A 126 2.41 -5.08 14.23
CA ALA A 126 2.68 -4.57 15.57
C ALA A 126 2.39 -5.64 16.64
N SER A 127 1.21 -6.27 16.60
CA SER A 127 0.83 -7.37 17.51
C SER A 127 1.82 -8.53 17.47
N ARG A 128 2.26 -8.97 16.28
CA ARG A 128 3.27 -10.02 16.13
C ARG A 128 4.64 -9.65 16.71
N LEU A 129 5.05 -8.39 16.54
CA LEU A 129 6.36 -7.91 17.00
C LEU A 129 6.44 -7.81 18.52
N VAL A 130 5.36 -7.40 19.18
CA VAL A 130 5.31 -7.18 20.63
C VAL A 130 4.83 -8.41 21.42
N GLY A 131 4.15 -9.34 20.79
CA GLY A 131 3.61 -10.53 21.43
C GLY A 131 2.39 -10.25 22.32
N ALA A 132 1.90 -11.29 23.01
CA ALA A 132 0.66 -11.21 23.82
C ALA A 132 0.79 -10.29 25.05
N ASP A 133 1.98 -10.19 25.63
CA ASP A 133 2.22 -9.40 26.86
C ASP A 133 1.99 -7.89 26.65
N ALA A 134 2.02 -7.42 25.41
CA ALA A 134 1.80 -6.00 25.10
C ALA A 134 0.38 -5.53 25.39
N ALA A 135 -0.61 -6.42 25.34
CA ALA A 135 -2.00 -6.09 25.67
C ALA A 135 -2.15 -5.70 27.16
N GLU A 136 -1.26 -6.18 28.02
CA GLU A 136 -1.29 -5.88 29.46
C GLU A 136 -0.32 -4.76 29.86
N HIS A 137 0.81 -4.61 29.17
CA HIS A 137 1.88 -3.73 29.62
C HIS A 137 2.55 -2.92 28.50
N GLY A 138 2.26 -3.20 27.23
CA GLY A 138 2.94 -2.56 26.09
C GLY A 138 2.57 -1.11 25.87
N LEU A 139 3.53 -0.34 25.36
CA LEU A 139 3.36 1.08 24.97
C LEU A 139 3.55 1.22 23.45
N LEU A 140 2.54 1.78 22.78
CA LEU A 140 2.64 2.28 21.41
C LEU A 140 2.82 3.80 21.44
N VAL A 141 3.76 4.33 20.66
CA VAL A 141 3.88 5.77 20.41
C VAL A 141 3.92 6.01 18.91
N ASP A 142 2.93 6.73 18.38
CA ASP A 142 2.94 7.23 17.01
C ASP A 142 3.42 8.69 17.02
N LEU A 143 4.61 8.94 16.46
CA LEU A 143 5.22 10.27 16.42
C LEU A 143 4.73 11.15 15.26
N THR A 144 3.86 10.61 14.40
CA THR A 144 3.38 11.26 13.17
C THR A 144 1.90 11.00 12.93
N GLY A 145 1.08 11.12 13.94
CA GLY A 145 -0.29 10.64 14.05
C GLY A 145 -1.21 10.89 12.86
N GLY A 146 -1.13 12.07 12.22
CA GLY A 146 -1.92 12.41 11.03
C GLY A 146 -3.42 12.32 11.26
N PHE A 147 -4.15 11.59 10.41
CA PHE A 147 -5.58 11.34 10.63
C PHE A 147 -5.85 10.21 11.65
N GLY A 148 -4.82 9.48 12.07
CA GLY A 148 -4.94 8.45 13.11
C GLY A 148 -5.42 7.09 12.62
N VAL A 149 -5.51 6.83 11.30
CA VAL A 149 -5.98 5.54 10.76
C VAL A 149 -5.08 4.40 11.21
N ASP A 150 -3.78 4.47 10.91
CA ASP A 150 -2.82 3.42 11.28
C ASP A 150 -2.77 3.22 12.78
N PHE A 151 -2.69 4.33 13.52
CA PHE A 151 -2.67 4.35 14.97
C PHE A 151 -3.89 3.65 15.58
N SER A 152 -5.11 3.95 15.11
CA SER A 152 -6.34 3.40 15.66
C SER A 152 -6.44 1.87 15.56
N TRP A 153 -5.84 1.29 14.52
CA TRP A 153 -5.76 -0.15 14.35
C TRP A 153 -4.67 -0.78 15.23
N MET A 154 -3.48 -0.16 15.28
CA MET A 154 -2.37 -0.67 16.08
C MET A 154 -2.62 -0.55 17.58
N ALA A 155 -3.21 0.54 18.05
CA ALA A 155 -3.44 0.82 19.48
C ALA A 155 -4.21 -0.30 20.20
N ARG A 156 -5.06 -1.03 19.49
CA ARG A 156 -5.85 -2.15 20.04
C ARG A 156 -5.02 -3.30 20.62
N ALA A 157 -3.75 -3.40 20.23
CA ALA A 157 -2.84 -4.44 20.68
C ALA A 157 -1.97 -4.01 21.89
N PHE A 158 -2.20 -2.82 22.46
CA PHE A 158 -1.37 -2.27 23.51
C PHE A 158 -2.19 -1.82 24.73
N ALA A 159 -1.59 -1.93 25.92
CA ALA A 159 -2.20 -1.42 27.14
C ALA A 159 -2.27 0.11 27.16
N HIS A 160 -1.25 0.77 26.60
CA HIS A 160 -1.15 2.21 26.51
C HIS A 160 -0.76 2.62 25.11
N ALA A 161 -1.37 3.68 24.59
CA ALA A 161 -1.05 4.19 23.27
C ALA A 161 -1.02 5.72 23.28
N VAL A 162 0.03 6.31 22.73
CA VAL A 162 0.24 7.75 22.63
C VAL A 162 0.24 8.16 21.17
N TYR A 163 -0.65 9.07 20.83
CA TYR A 163 -0.76 9.68 19.52
C TYR A 163 -0.17 11.09 19.57
N VAL A 164 0.86 11.36 18.76
CA VAL A 164 1.51 12.68 18.69
C VAL A 164 1.28 13.28 17.31
N GLU A 165 0.69 14.48 17.26
CA GLU A 165 0.43 15.19 16.01
C GLU A 165 0.64 16.71 16.20
N ARG A 166 1.40 17.29 15.26
CA ARG A 166 1.71 18.74 15.29
C ARG A 166 0.60 19.62 14.74
N ASN A 167 -0.30 19.05 13.94
CA ASN A 167 -1.43 19.79 13.37
C ASN A 167 -2.58 19.84 14.38
N GLU A 168 -2.69 20.97 15.09
CA GLU A 168 -3.72 21.21 16.10
C GLU A 168 -5.15 21.00 15.59
N THR A 169 -5.40 21.09 14.28
CA THR A 169 -6.75 20.89 13.72
C THR A 169 -7.12 19.42 13.55
N LEU A 170 -6.14 18.52 13.50
CA LEU A 170 -6.38 17.08 13.39
C LEU A 170 -6.60 16.43 14.76
N CYS A 171 -5.97 16.94 15.81
CA CYS A 171 -6.03 16.34 17.14
C CYS A 171 -7.45 16.23 17.70
N PRO A 172 -8.34 17.27 17.62
CA PRO A 172 -9.73 17.15 18.07
C PRO A 172 -10.53 16.10 17.27
N ILE A 173 -10.29 16.00 15.96
CA ILE A 173 -10.93 15.00 15.10
C ILE A 173 -10.47 13.59 15.51
N ALA A 174 -9.17 13.41 15.71
CA ALA A 174 -8.59 12.13 16.15
C ALA A 174 -9.15 11.75 17.53
N GLN A 175 -9.19 12.66 18.50
CA GLN A 175 -9.74 12.43 19.83
C GLN A 175 -11.19 11.98 19.78
N HIS A 176 -12.03 12.70 19.02
CA HIS A 176 -13.42 12.34 18.81
C HIS A 176 -13.54 10.94 18.21
N ASN A 177 -12.79 10.66 17.15
CA ASN A 177 -12.85 9.38 16.43
C ASN A 177 -12.35 8.22 17.30
N PHE A 178 -11.29 8.39 18.08
CA PHE A 178 -10.79 7.35 18.98
C PHE A 178 -11.82 6.99 20.05
N GLN A 179 -12.54 7.97 20.61
CA GLN A 179 -13.65 7.72 21.52
C GLN A 179 -14.78 6.93 20.84
N GLN A 180 -15.18 7.31 19.61
CA GLN A 180 -16.21 6.59 18.84
C GLN A 180 -15.76 5.14 18.50
N LEU A 181 -14.46 4.92 18.34
CA LEU A 181 -13.88 3.60 18.07
C LEU A 181 -13.60 2.76 19.33
N GLY A 182 -13.94 3.27 20.52
CA GLY A 182 -13.76 2.59 21.81
C GLY A 182 -12.29 2.48 22.24
N LEU A 183 -11.45 3.46 21.89
CA LEU A 183 -10.02 3.51 22.24
C LEU A 183 -9.81 4.43 23.45
N ASP A 184 -10.33 4.04 24.62
CA ASP A 184 -10.30 4.86 25.85
C ASP A 184 -8.91 4.93 26.51
N HIS A 185 -7.99 4.06 26.13
CA HIS A 185 -6.61 3.97 26.66
C HIS A 185 -5.59 4.80 25.87
N VAL A 186 -6.08 5.67 24.99
CA VAL A 186 -5.25 6.50 24.11
C VAL A 186 -5.01 7.87 24.73
N GLU A 187 -3.75 8.30 24.76
CA GLU A 187 -3.34 9.67 25.09
C GLU A 187 -3.04 10.43 23.79
N ILE A 188 -3.54 11.68 23.72
CA ILE A 188 -3.26 12.56 22.58
C ILE A 188 -2.31 13.67 23.04
N HIS A 189 -1.19 13.78 22.33
CA HIS A 189 -0.23 14.85 22.52
C HIS A 189 -0.20 15.76 21.29
N VAL A 190 -0.58 17.03 21.48
CA VAL A 190 -0.51 18.05 20.45
C VAL A 190 0.89 18.64 20.43
N GLY A 191 1.70 18.35 19.41
CA GLY A 191 3.06 18.85 19.35
C GLY A 191 3.93 18.17 18.31
N ASP A 192 5.19 18.54 18.34
CA ASP A 192 6.21 17.98 17.44
C ASP A 192 6.68 16.62 17.92
N GLY A 193 6.61 15.60 17.03
CA GLY A 193 6.98 14.22 17.36
C GLY A 193 8.47 14.05 17.72
N VAL A 194 9.38 14.86 17.15
CA VAL A 194 10.80 14.81 17.50
C VAL A 194 11.04 15.35 18.90
N ALA A 195 10.36 16.46 19.26
CA ALA A 195 10.43 17.01 20.60
C ALA A 195 9.85 16.02 21.63
N TYR A 196 8.74 15.37 21.30
CA TYR A 196 8.17 14.32 22.16
C TYR A 196 9.16 13.16 22.33
N LEU A 197 9.71 12.65 21.23
CA LEU A 197 10.74 11.59 21.26
C LEU A 197 11.90 11.96 22.17
N GLN A 198 12.43 13.18 22.07
CA GLN A 198 13.55 13.64 22.89
C GLN A 198 13.22 13.69 24.40
N ALA A 199 11.97 13.94 24.76
CA ALA A 199 11.49 13.96 26.14
C ALA A 199 11.17 12.56 26.71
N MET A 200 11.00 11.54 25.85
CA MET A 200 10.73 10.18 26.31
C MET A 200 11.88 9.62 27.14
N PRO A 201 11.61 8.76 28.14
CA PRO A 201 12.64 8.07 28.89
C PRO A 201 13.44 7.12 27.99
N LEU A 202 14.69 6.86 28.37
CA LEU A 202 15.48 5.81 27.74
C LEU A 202 14.92 4.44 28.13
N VAL A 203 14.80 3.53 27.17
CA VAL A 203 14.46 2.14 27.48
C VAL A 203 15.69 1.47 28.08
N PRO A 204 15.59 0.85 29.28
CA PRO A 204 16.71 0.18 29.92
C PRO A 204 17.23 -0.98 29.07
N GLU A 205 18.50 -1.35 29.28
CA GLU A 205 19.03 -2.57 28.69
C GLU A 205 18.29 -3.78 29.26
N ARG A 206 17.79 -4.66 28.39
CA ARG A 206 17.12 -5.89 28.81
C ARG A 206 18.13 -6.90 29.31
N LYS A 207 18.00 -7.30 30.56
CA LYS A 207 18.65 -8.51 31.08
C LYS A 207 17.68 -9.69 30.94
N THR A 208 18.21 -10.88 30.74
CA THR A 208 17.40 -12.10 30.65
C THR A 208 16.55 -12.24 31.91
N GLY A 209 15.22 -12.17 31.78
CA GLY A 209 14.28 -12.26 32.91
C GLY A 209 13.69 -10.94 33.39
N ASP A 210 14.08 -9.81 32.85
CA ASP A 210 13.48 -8.51 33.17
C ASP A 210 12.15 -8.36 32.41
N ALA A 211 11.05 -8.31 33.15
CA ALA A 211 9.72 -8.00 32.63
C ALA A 211 9.49 -6.49 32.69
N HIS A 212 9.95 -5.73 31.70
CA HIS A 212 9.48 -4.37 31.55
C HIS A 212 8.62 -4.23 30.28
N PRO A 213 7.67 -3.28 30.24
CA PRO A 213 6.78 -3.08 29.13
C PRO A 213 7.54 -2.88 27.81
N LEU A 214 7.08 -3.52 26.74
CA LEU A 214 7.61 -3.30 25.39
C LEU A 214 7.16 -1.94 24.87
N THR A 215 8.10 -1.15 24.37
CA THR A 215 7.81 0.11 23.69
C THR A 215 8.02 -0.06 22.19
N LEU A 216 6.93 0.18 21.43
CA LEU A 216 6.97 0.29 19.97
C LEU A 216 6.75 1.74 19.56
N ILE A 217 7.68 2.28 18.77
CA ILE A 217 7.53 3.59 18.13
C ILE A 217 7.17 3.37 16.66
N TYR A 218 6.13 4.07 16.19
CA TYR A 218 5.70 4.13 14.80
C TYR A 218 5.93 5.53 14.21
N LEU A 219 6.35 5.58 12.92
CA LEU A 219 6.54 6.83 12.19
C LEU A 219 6.08 6.66 10.73
N ASP A 220 5.37 7.66 10.22
CA ASP A 220 5.05 7.86 8.79
C ASP A 220 5.58 9.23 8.35
N PRO A 221 6.89 9.40 8.10
CA PRO A 221 7.48 10.69 7.83
C PRO A 221 6.98 11.26 6.50
N ALA A 222 6.57 12.52 6.51
CA ALA A 222 6.05 13.21 5.34
C ALA A 222 7.16 13.47 4.31
N ARG A 223 6.88 13.17 3.03
CA ARG A 223 7.79 13.37 1.89
C ARG A 223 7.57 14.72 1.22
N ARG A 224 7.82 15.80 1.93
CA ARG A 224 7.75 17.15 1.37
C ARG A 224 8.84 17.99 1.96
N ASP A 225 9.53 18.75 1.10
CA ASP A 225 10.43 19.79 1.56
C ASP A 225 9.63 20.94 2.23
N THR A 226 10.32 21.90 2.79
CA THR A 226 9.74 23.11 3.41
C THR A 226 8.87 23.92 2.43
N TYR A 227 9.01 23.68 1.13
CA TYR A 227 8.23 24.32 0.05
C TYR A 227 7.09 23.44 -0.47
N GLY A 228 6.86 22.26 0.13
CA GLY A 228 5.78 21.34 -0.27
C GLY A 228 6.04 20.51 -1.53
N ARG A 229 7.30 20.48 -2.04
CA ARG A 229 7.68 19.67 -3.20
C ARG A 229 7.94 18.23 -2.79
N LYS A 230 7.62 17.26 -3.68
CA LYS A 230 7.94 15.84 -3.47
C LYS A 230 9.45 15.64 -3.53
N VAL A 231 9.99 14.96 -2.54
CA VAL A 231 11.40 14.59 -2.44
C VAL A 231 11.59 13.09 -2.63
N PHE A 232 12.79 12.67 -2.99
CA PHE A 232 13.09 11.30 -3.39
C PHE A 232 14.00 10.55 -2.40
N GLY A 233 14.70 11.27 -1.51
CA GLY A 233 15.57 10.69 -0.48
C GLY A 233 14.84 10.47 0.84
N MET A 234 15.41 9.62 1.72
CA MET A 234 14.92 9.45 3.09
C MET A 234 15.29 10.63 3.98
N GLU A 235 16.42 11.25 3.73
CA GLU A 235 16.91 12.45 4.41
C GLU A 235 16.05 13.68 4.16
N ASP A 236 15.30 13.65 3.05
CA ASP A 236 14.37 14.72 2.71
C ASP A 236 12.98 14.55 3.35
N CYS A 237 12.80 13.49 4.14
CA CYS A 237 11.55 13.27 4.88
C CYS A 237 11.49 14.12 6.14
N THR A 238 10.30 14.40 6.61
CA THR A 238 10.09 15.09 7.88
C THR A 238 9.21 14.23 8.79
N PRO A 239 9.75 13.78 9.93
CA PRO A 239 11.13 13.95 10.41
C PRO A 239 12.17 13.14 9.60
N ASP A 240 13.45 13.56 9.66
CA ASP A 240 14.58 12.81 9.09
C ASP A 240 14.85 11.55 9.92
N VAL A 241 14.48 10.40 9.38
CA VAL A 241 14.60 9.12 10.08
C VAL A 241 16.05 8.62 10.15
N VAL A 242 16.95 9.10 9.28
CA VAL A 242 18.37 8.74 9.30
C VAL A 242 19.05 9.43 10.48
N GLU A 243 18.79 10.72 10.65
CA GLU A 243 19.30 11.50 11.78
C GLU A 243 18.76 10.97 13.12
N LEU A 244 17.48 10.59 13.16
CA LEU A 244 16.81 10.15 14.38
C LEU A 244 17.06 8.68 14.75
N CYS A 245 17.70 7.87 13.88
CA CYS A 245 17.80 6.43 14.03
C CYS A 245 18.36 6.00 15.42
N ASP A 246 19.46 6.60 15.86
CA ASP A 246 20.06 6.26 17.15
C ASP A 246 19.17 6.68 18.33
N THR A 247 18.53 7.85 18.25
CA THR A 247 17.61 8.33 19.27
C THR A 247 16.37 7.44 19.40
N LEU A 248 15.81 6.97 18.27
CA LEU A 248 14.71 6.04 18.25
C LEU A 248 15.06 4.71 18.94
N LEU A 249 16.22 4.12 18.59
CA LEU A 249 16.69 2.86 19.15
C LEU A 249 17.05 2.95 20.64
N LEU A 250 17.33 4.13 21.17
CA LEU A 250 17.54 4.34 22.60
C LEU A 250 16.24 4.42 23.40
N ARG A 251 15.11 4.77 22.76
CA ARG A 251 13.82 5.05 23.41
C ARG A 251 12.71 4.05 23.06
N ALA A 252 13.01 3.07 22.20
CA ALA A 252 12.09 2.00 21.87
C ALA A 252 12.78 0.66 21.80
N ASP A 253 12.06 -0.41 22.09
CA ASP A 253 12.51 -1.78 21.82
C ASP A 253 12.37 -2.11 20.33
N ILE A 254 11.33 -1.56 19.71
CA ILE A 254 10.97 -1.78 18.31
C ILE A 254 10.57 -0.44 17.68
N VAL A 255 11.08 -0.18 16.49
CA VAL A 255 10.68 0.97 15.68
C VAL A 255 10.13 0.48 14.36
N VAL A 256 8.95 0.96 13.99
CA VAL A 256 8.33 0.69 12.68
C VAL A 256 8.24 1.99 11.90
N ILE A 257 8.93 2.04 10.76
CA ILE A 257 8.96 3.21 9.89
C ILE A 257 8.22 2.88 8.60
N LYS A 258 7.17 3.64 8.30
CA LYS A 258 6.46 3.56 7.02
C LYS A 258 7.12 4.47 6.01
N LEU A 259 7.42 3.93 4.85
CA LEU A 259 8.00 4.67 3.74
C LEU A 259 7.16 4.52 2.48
N SER A 260 7.32 5.47 1.60
CA SER A 260 6.72 5.39 0.27
C SER A 260 7.20 4.18 -0.52
N PRO A 261 6.33 3.57 -1.33
CA PRO A 261 6.72 2.52 -2.27
C PRO A 261 7.69 3.00 -3.36
N MET A 262 7.88 4.30 -3.53
CA MET A 262 8.84 4.84 -4.49
C MET A 262 10.29 4.77 -4.01
N LEU A 263 10.52 4.68 -2.68
CA LEU A 263 11.87 4.59 -2.11
C LEU A 263 12.50 3.21 -2.38
N ASP A 264 13.82 3.19 -2.51
CA ASP A 264 14.59 1.94 -2.60
C ASP A 264 14.87 1.39 -1.20
N TRP A 265 14.30 0.24 -0.87
CA TRP A 265 14.51 -0.38 0.43
C TRP A 265 15.98 -0.81 0.66
N HIS A 266 16.74 -1.11 -0.40
CA HIS A 266 18.16 -1.42 -0.28
C HIS A 266 18.96 -0.21 0.18
N GLU A 267 18.58 0.99 -0.27
CA GLU A 267 19.18 2.23 0.20
C GLU A 267 18.84 2.46 1.68
N ALA A 268 17.60 2.19 2.07
CA ALA A 268 17.19 2.28 3.47
C ALA A 268 18.04 1.36 4.38
N VAL A 269 18.27 0.11 3.95
CA VAL A 269 19.10 -0.85 4.71
C VAL A 269 20.57 -0.40 4.80
N ARG A 270 21.08 0.34 3.81
CA ARG A 270 22.45 0.89 3.88
C ARG A 270 22.59 2.07 4.84
N LYS A 271 21.53 2.88 4.97
CA LYS A 271 21.55 4.13 5.75
C LYS A 271 21.12 3.96 7.20
N LEU A 272 20.18 3.07 7.48
CA LEU A 272 19.64 2.85 8.80
C LEU A 272 20.33 1.66 9.49
N LYS A 273 20.49 1.75 10.81
CA LYS A 273 21.06 0.68 11.62
C LYS A 273 19.97 -0.31 12.06
N ASN A 274 20.38 -1.55 12.32
CA ASN A 274 19.58 -2.55 13.02
C ASN A 274 18.20 -2.85 12.40
N ILE A 275 18.07 -2.73 11.06
CA ILE A 275 16.88 -3.19 10.39
C ILE A 275 16.82 -4.71 10.47
N SER A 276 15.77 -5.24 11.06
CA SER A 276 15.50 -6.68 11.20
C SER A 276 14.52 -7.18 10.16
N GLU A 277 13.57 -6.32 9.72
CA GLU A 277 12.56 -6.70 8.74
C GLU A 277 12.29 -5.55 7.75
N VAL A 278 12.05 -5.92 6.50
CA VAL A 278 11.52 -5.04 5.45
C VAL A 278 10.23 -5.67 4.93
N HIS A 279 9.15 -4.90 4.93
CA HIS A 279 7.86 -5.36 4.39
C HIS A 279 7.53 -4.54 3.14
N VAL A 280 7.37 -5.22 2.02
CA VAL A 280 6.88 -4.64 0.77
C VAL A 280 5.40 -4.97 0.68
N VAL A 281 4.56 -4.00 1.00
CA VAL A 281 3.11 -4.20 1.14
C VAL A 281 2.38 -3.75 -0.12
N SER A 282 1.65 -4.68 -0.72
CA SER A 282 0.83 -4.45 -1.91
C SER A 282 -0.63 -4.83 -1.64
N VAL A 283 -1.54 -4.08 -2.24
CA VAL A 283 -2.98 -4.34 -2.23
C VAL A 283 -3.48 -4.28 -3.67
N SER A 284 -4.27 -5.26 -4.09
CA SER A 284 -4.77 -5.40 -5.45
C SER A 284 -3.66 -5.33 -6.51
N ASN A 285 -2.54 -5.98 -6.20
CA ASN A 285 -1.33 -6.02 -7.05
C ASN A 285 -0.72 -4.63 -7.34
N GLU A 286 -0.86 -3.69 -6.43
CA GLU A 286 -0.21 -2.38 -6.44
C GLU A 286 0.57 -2.18 -5.14
N CYS A 287 1.88 -1.87 -5.23
CA CYS A 287 2.70 -1.61 -4.05
C CYS A 287 2.27 -0.29 -3.39
N LYS A 288 1.82 -0.36 -2.15
CA LYS A 288 1.26 0.77 -1.41
C LYS A 288 2.27 1.42 -0.46
N GLU A 289 3.08 0.61 0.21
CA GLU A 289 4.01 1.11 1.21
C GLU A 289 5.17 0.14 1.44
N LEU A 290 6.25 0.65 2.00
CA LEU A 290 7.34 -0.11 2.59
C LEU A 290 7.29 0.10 4.11
N LEU A 291 7.47 -0.98 4.89
CA LEU A 291 7.63 -0.87 6.33
C LEU A 291 9.01 -1.40 6.70
N LEU A 292 9.75 -0.63 7.49
CA LEU A 292 11.03 -1.03 8.06
C LEU A 292 10.85 -1.29 9.54
N VAL A 293 11.31 -2.43 10.01
CA VAL A 293 11.31 -2.76 11.43
C VAL A 293 12.76 -2.71 11.93
N LEU A 294 13.02 -1.82 12.87
CA LEU A 294 14.31 -1.70 13.54
C LEU A 294 14.16 -2.28 14.95
N THR A 295 15.20 -2.95 15.42
CA THR A 295 15.28 -3.52 16.77
C THR A 295 16.59 -3.08 17.45
N ARG A 296 16.60 -2.97 18.78
CA ARG A 296 17.83 -2.57 19.52
C ARG A 296 19.00 -3.51 19.22
N GLU A 297 18.72 -4.80 19.16
CA GLU A 297 19.70 -5.81 18.82
C GLU A 297 19.75 -6.01 17.30
N LYS A 298 20.95 -6.22 16.78
CA LYS A 298 21.13 -6.59 15.39
C LYS A 298 20.63 -8.00 15.15
N ARG A 299 19.71 -8.16 14.20
CA ARG A 299 19.12 -9.44 13.79
C ARG A 299 19.37 -9.68 12.30
N PRO A 300 19.34 -10.94 11.84
CA PRO A 300 19.33 -11.24 10.40
C PRO A 300 18.17 -10.54 9.71
N LEU A 301 18.48 -9.89 8.57
CA LEU A 301 17.45 -9.16 7.81
C LEU A 301 16.52 -10.15 7.11
N ARG A 302 15.22 -9.98 7.34
CA ARG A 302 14.13 -10.70 6.64
C ARG A 302 13.35 -9.73 5.76
N VAL A 303 12.99 -10.17 4.57
CA VAL A 303 12.14 -9.40 3.66
C VAL A 303 10.82 -10.14 3.46
N PHE A 304 9.72 -9.41 3.64
CA PHE A 304 8.35 -9.89 3.51
C PHE A 304 7.71 -9.21 2.31
N CYS A 305 7.33 -10.00 1.31
CA CYS A 305 6.61 -9.55 0.13
C CYS A 305 5.15 -9.91 0.30
N VAL A 306 4.31 -8.90 0.51
CA VAL A 306 2.89 -9.08 0.86
C VAL A 306 2.00 -8.53 -0.24
N ASN A 307 1.01 -9.31 -0.66
CA ASN A 307 -0.03 -8.86 -1.59
C ASN A 307 -1.36 -9.53 -1.26
N ASP A 308 -2.36 -8.75 -0.86
CA ASP A 308 -3.73 -9.24 -0.56
C ASP A 308 -3.74 -10.46 0.38
N GLY A 309 -2.92 -10.44 1.44
CA GLY A 309 -2.81 -11.54 2.40
C GLY A 309 -1.83 -12.66 2.01
N GLN A 310 -1.43 -12.78 0.75
CA GLN A 310 -0.34 -13.67 0.35
C GLN A 310 1.00 -13.10 0.81
N THR A 311 1.82 -13.90 1.47
CA THR A 311 3.14 -13.48 1.94
C THR A 311 4.22 -14.43 1.46
N PHE A 312 5.25 -13.90 0.82
CA PHE A 312 6.51 -14.57 0.55
C PHE A 312 7.61 -13.95 1.39
N THR A 313 8.39 -14.78 2.10
CA THR A 313 9.45 -14.30 3.00
C THR A 313 10.78 -14.94 2.66
N TYR A 314 11.85 -14.14 2.69
CA TYR A 314 13.21 -14.63 2.55
C TYR A 314 14.17 -13.88 3.47
N CYS A 315 15.32 -14.50 3.77
CA CYS A 315 16.39 -13.86 4.53
C CYS A 315 17.45 -13.30 3.59
N VAL A 316 17.92 -12.09 3.89
CA VAL A 316 19.07 -11.50 3.19
C VAL A 316 20.33 -11.94 3.94
N SER A 317 21.04 -12.92 3.39
CA SER A 317 22.30 -13.38 3.97
C SER A 317 23.46 -12.56 3.41
N GLY A 318 24.33 -12.11 4.28
CA GLY A 318 25.58 -11.45 3.92
C GLY A 318 26.63 -12.39 3.29
N ALA A 319 26.32 -13.68 3.11
CA ALA A 319 27.08 -14.70 2.38
C ALA A 319 26.16 -15.87 2.06
N SER A 320 25.92 -16.07 0.79
CA SER A 320 25.65 -17.31 0.08
C SER A 320 25.09 -18.52 0.85
N ARG A 321 23.82 -18.48 1.33
CA ARG A 321 22.99 -19.68 1.52
C ARG A 321 21.51 -19.29 1.55
N PRO A 322 20.65 -19.86 0.70
CA PRO A 322 19.19 -19.66 0.82
C PRO A 322 18.71 -20.38 2.08
N LEU A 323 17.99 -19.66 2.94
CA LEU A 323 17.15 -20.28 3.94
C LEU A 323 15.77 -20.59 3.32
N GLU A 324 15.25 -21.76 3.66
CA GLU A 324 14.00 -22.32 3.16
C GLU A 324 12.86 -21.31 3.20
N GLY A 325 12.18 -21.12 2.08
CA GLY A 325 11.01 -20.25 1.96
C GLY A 325 9.83 -20.83 2.75
N ALA A 326 9.47 -20.22 3.85
CA ALA A 326 8.24 -20.53 4.56
C ALA A 326 7.06 -19.87 3.85
N LEU A 327 6.29 -20.67 3.12
CA LEU A 327 4.99 -20.28 2.58
C LEU A 327 3.96 -20.29 3.71
N ARG A 328 3.36 -19.15 3.98
CA ARG A 328 2.11 -19.08 4.74
C ARG A 328 1.02 -18.52 3.84
N ALA A 329 0.06 -19.37 3.50
CA ALA A 329 -1.24 -18.90 3.09
C ALA A 329 -2.02 -18.65 4.39
N SER A 330 -2.40 -17.40 4.67
CA SER A 330 -3.29 -17.07 5.77
C SER A 330 -4.70 -16.93 5.21
N ASP A 331 -5.41 -18.06 5.04
CA ASP A 331 -6.86 -18.04 4.78
C ASP A 331 -7.67 -17.70 6.04
N ASP A 332 -7.04 -17.58 7.21
CA ASP A 332 -7.73 -17.41 8.50
C ASP A 332 -7.69 -15.99 9.08
N ALA A 333 -7.02 -15.02 8.45
CA ALA A 333 -6.91 -13.68 9.01
C ALA A 333 -8.17 -12.81 8.89
N LEU A 334 -9.26 -13.32 8.30
CA LEU A 334 -10.53 -12.60 8.12
C LEU A 334 -11.73 -13.19 8.89
N ARG A 335 -11.52 -14.23 9.68
CA ARG A 335 -12.60 -14.80 10.51
C ARG A 335 -12.15 -15.01 11.94
N SER A 336 -12.80 -14.25 12.82
CA SER A 336 -12.83 -14.37 14.29
C SER A 336 -11.54 -14.04 15.07
N SER A 337 -11.67 -12.98 15.83
CA SER A 337 -10.99 -12.79 17.11
C SER A 337 -11.49 -13.88 18.10
N ASP A 338 -10.91 -15.05 18.09
CA ASP A 338 -10.90 -15.98 19.24
C ASP A 338 -10.20 -17.25 18.75
N ASP A 339 -9.04 -17.42 19.24
CA ASP A 339 -8.25 -18.60 19.51
C ASP A 339 -6.77 -18.41 19.16
N ALA A 340 -6.03 -18.31 20.25
CA ALA A 340 -4.60 -18.22 20.28
C ALA A 340 -3.93 -19.59 20.05
N LEU A 341 -2.71 -19.51 19.46
CA LEU A 341 -1.62 -20.46 19.69
C LEU A 341 -1.79 -21.88 19.20
N HIS A 342 -1.26 -22.13 17.97
CA HIS A 342 -0.32 -23.26 17.77
C HIS A 342 0.34 -23.12 16.41
N ALA A 343 1.68 -23.13 16.40
CA ALA A 343 2.50 -23.15 15.19
C ALA A 343 2.53 -24.57 14.62
N PRO A 344 2.30 -24.79 13.32
CA PRO A 344 2.57 -26.08 12.72
C PRO A 344 4.04 -26.22 12.31
N GLU A 345 4.57 -27.41 12.55
CA GLU A 345 5.93 -27.86 12.26
C GLU A 345 6.27 -27.81 10.76
N ILE A 346 7.55 -27.53 10.52
CA ILE A 346 8.19 -27.45 9.21
C ILE A 346 8.40 -28.86 8.65
N VAL A 347 7.80 -29.16 7.50
CA VAL A 347 8.15 -30.38 6.73
C VAL A 347 9.33 -30.05 5.82
N SER A 348 10.47 -30.67 6.06
CA SER A 348 11.70 -30.55 5.29
C SER A 348 11.66 -31.42 4.03
N GLY A 349 11.62 -30.78 2.87
CA GLY A 349 11.91 -31.41 1.59
C GLY A 349 13.14 -30.73 0.93
N ARG A 350 14.19 -31.48 0.66
CA ARG A 350 15.40 -31.00 -0.03
C ARG A 350 15.07 -30.64 -1.48
N PRO A 351 15.38 -29.45 -1.98
CA PRO A 351 15.39 -29.19 -3.42
C PRO A 351 16.80 -29.40 -4.01
N ALA A 352 16.82 -30.03 -5.17
CA ALA A 352 17.98 -30.11 -6.01
C ALA A 352 18.38 -28.73 -6.54
N ASP A 353 19.67 -28.57 -6.80
CA ASP A 353 20.44 -27.45 -7.36
C ASP A 353 19.62 -26.40 -8.15
N ALA A 354 19.33 -25.27 -7.51
CA ALA A 354 18.42 -24.23 -8.02
C ALA A 354 19.13 -22.90 -8.27
N SER A 355 20.25 -22.92 -8.98
CA SER A 355 20.95 -21.71 -9.46
C SER A 355 20.75 -21.45 -10.96
N ARG A 356 19.70 -21.99 -11.58
CA ARG A 356 19.56 -22.00 -13.03
C ARG A 356 18.70 -20.85 -13.56
N VAL A 357 19.35 -19.78 -14.00
CA VAL A 357 18.89 -19.02 -15.18
C VAL A 357 19.11 -19.98 -16.35
N MET A 358 18.06 -20.32 -17.10
CA MET A 358 18.24 -21.21 -18.24
C MET A 358 19.27 -20.61 -19.23
N PRO A 359 20.34 -21.33 -19.62
CA PRO A 359 21.21 -20.86 -20.68
C PRO A 359 20.39 -20.57 -21.95
N GLU A 360 20.75 -19.55 -22.70
CA GLU A 360 20.07 -19.20 -23.97
C GLU A 360 19.92 -20.43 -24.91
N GLU A 361 20.88 -21.34 -24.87
CA GLU A 361 20.89 -22.59 -25.66
C GLU A 361 19.82 -23.59 -25.20
N GLU A 362 19.50 -23.68 -23.91
CA GLU A 362 18.43 -24.55 -23.42
C GLU A 362 17.03 -23.99 -23.75
N PHE A 363 16.90 -22.67 -23.88
CA PHE A 363 15.63 -22.06 -24.28
C PHE A 363 15.30 -22.32 -25.77
N HIS A 364 16.29 -22.41 -26.61
CA HIS A 364 16.09 -22.82 -28.02
C HIS A 364 15.71 -24.30 -28.15
N ASN A 365 16.05 -25.12 -27.16
CA ASN A 365 15.75 -26.56 -27.10
C ASN A 365 14.52 -26.91 -26.25
N VAL A 366 13.88 -25.95 -25.58
CA VAL A 366 12.53 -26.16 -25.04
C VAL A 366 11.61 -26.30 -26.24
N SER A 367 11.40 -27.52 -26.65
CA SER A 367 10.37 -27.89 -27.64
C SER A 367 9.03 -27.46 -27.03
N LEU A 368 8.66 -26.22 -27.31
CA LEU A 368 7.31 -25.75 -27.01
C LEU A 368 6.36 -26.67 -27.77
N PRO A 369 5.25 -27.10 -27.18
CA PRO A 369 4.37 -28.06 -27.79
C PRO A 369 3.86 -27.53 -29.12
N THR A 370 4.52 -27.93 -30.18
CA THR A 370 3.95 -27.91 -31.52
C THR A 370 3.02 -29.11 -31.57
N HIS A 371 1.72 -28.89 -31.25
CA HIS A 371 0.63 -29.82 -31.52
C HIS A 371 0.86 -31.30 -31.17
N SER A 372 1.40 -31.64 -29.99
CA SER A 372 1.29 -32.98 -29.45
C SER A 372 0.13 -33.00 -28.42
N PRO A 373 -0.89 -33.85 -28.59
CA PRO A 373 -2.03 -33.92 -27.70
C PRO A 373 -1.67 -34.37 -26.26
N ASP A 374 -0.47 -34.90 -26.03
CA ASP A 374 0.00 -35.44 -24.76
C ASP A 374 1.04 -34.56 -24.05
N ALA A 375 1.33 -33.35 -24.54
CA ALA A 375 2.25 -32.43 -23.88
C ALA A 375 1.58 -31.78 -22.67
N THR A 376 2.14 -31.94 -21.48
CA THR A 376 1.74 -31.26 -20.25
C THR A 376 1.69 -29.77 -20.51
N PRO A 377 0.58 -29.07 -20.24
CA PRO A 377 0.48 -27.64 -20.54
C PRO A 377 1.53 -26.87 -19.74
N SER A 378 2.40 -26.13 -20.43
CA SER A 378 3.33 -25.22 -19.80
C SER A 378 2.57 -24.04 -19.19
N VAL A 379 3.02 -23.59 -18.02
CA VAL A 379 2.41 -22.49 -17.27
C VAL A 379 3.39 -21.32 -17.25
N LEU A 380 2.86 -20.13 -17.57
CA LEU A 380 3.54 -18.86 -17.39
C LEU A 380 3.17 -18.28 -16.04
N LEU A 381 4.18 -17.92 -15.24
CA LEU A 381 4.04 -17.36 -13.92
C LEU A 381 4.45 -15.89 -13.94
N VAL A 382 3.62 -15.03 -13.39
CA VAL A 382 3.81 -13.58 -13.36
C VAL A 382 3.79 -13.13 -11.91
N PRO A 383 4.94 -12.79 -11.31
CA PRO A 383 5.02 -12.32 -9.92
C PRO A 383 4.13 -11.11 -9.66
N ASN A 384 3.64 -11.01 -8.44
CA ASN A 384 2.88 -9.85 -8.00
C ASN A 384 3.78 -8.62 -7.76
N SER A 385 3.16 -7.46 -7.50
CA SER A 385 3.87 -6.19 -7.36
C SER A 385 4.82 -6.14 -6.16
N SER A 386 4.54 -6.87 -5.08
CA SER A 386 5.44 -6.90 -3.92
C SER A 386 6.76 -7.61 -4.25
N ILE A 387 6.71 -8.71 -5.00
CA ILE A 387 7.89 -9.41 -5.51
C ILE A 387 8.67 -8.53 -6.48
N MET A 388 7.97 -7.87 -7.40
CA MET A 388 8.58 -6.97 -8.37
C MET A 388 9.31 -5.81 -7.67
N LYS A 389 8.72 -5.25 -6.64
CA LYS A 389 9.32 -4.17 -5.85
C LYS A 389 10.47 -4.65 -4.98
N ALA A 390 10.37 -5.83 -4.39
CA ALA A 390 11.43 -6.43 -3.58
C ALA A 390 12.66 -6.83 -4.40
N GLY A 391 12.48 -7.14 -5.70
CA GLY A 391 13.56 -7.58 -6.58
C GLY A 391 14.06 -9.01 -6.30
N CYS A 392 13.30 -9.82 -5.54
CA CYS A 392 13.70 -11.15 -5.09
C CYS A 392 13.46 -12.25 -6.15
N PHE A 393 13.94 -12.01 -7.36
CA PHE A 393 13.64 -12.87 -8.51
C PHE A 393 14.33 -14.24 -8.43
N ARG A 394 15.54 -14.27 -7.88
CA ARG A 394 16.27 -15.53 -7.67
C ARG A 394 15.66 -16.35 -6.54
N GLU A 395 15.28 -15.69 -5.48
CA GLU A 395 14.65 -16.30 -4.29
C GLU A 395 13.34 -17.00 -4.68
N ILE A 396 12.53 -16.36 -5.54
CA ILE A 396 11.31 -16.96 -6.10
C ILE A 396 11.64 -18.18 -6.97
N ALA A 397 12.62 -18.06 -7.87
CA ALA A 397 12.99 -19.17 -8.74
C ALA A 397 13.42 -20.40 -7.92
N VAL A 398 14.20 -20.17 -6.87
CA VAL A 398 14.68 -21.23 -5.95
C VAL A 398 13.54 -21.83 -5.14
N ALA A 399 12.74 -20.97 -4.49
CA ALA A 399 11.68 -21.39 -3.57
C ALA A 399 10.59 -22.23 -4.26
N PHE A 400 10.28 -21.91 -5.52
CA PHE A 400 9.21 -22.57 -6.27
C PHE A 400 9.72 -23.57 -7.33
N GLY A 401 11.04 -23.74 -7.50
CA GLY A 401 11.62 -24.63 -8.50
C GLY A 401 11.23 -24.25 -9.93
N VAL A 402 11.13 -22.95 -10.22
CA VAL A 402 10.69 -22.43 -11.52
C VAL A 402 11.82 -21.74 -12.27
N SER A 403 11.77 -21.76 -13.59
CA SER A 403 12.81 -21.18 -14.44
C SER A 403 12.39 -19.81 -14.97
N GLN A 404 13.25 -18.81 -14.80
CA GLN A 404 13.03 -17.48 -15.36
C GLN A 404 13.24 -17.48 -16.88
N ILE A 405 12.35 -16.83 -17.64
CA ILE A 405 12.42 -16.79 -19.12
C ILE A 405 13.64 -16.00 -19.59
N SER A 406 13.89 -14.84 -18.97
CA SER A 406 15.08 -14.02 -19.20
C SER A 406 15.31 -13.13 -17.98
N SER A 407 16.55 -12.63 -17.80
CA SER A 407 16.93 -11.79 -16.66
C SER A 407 16.02 -10.57 -16.45
N ASP A 408 15.55 -9.97 -17.57
CA ASP A 408 14.89 -8.66 -17.53
C ASP A 408 13.35 -8.74 -17.63
N ALA A 409 12.81 -9.91 -18.04
CA ALA A 409 11.37 -10.07 -18.23
C ALA A 409 10.62 -10.33 -16.90
N HIS A 410 11.31 -10.94 -15.92
CA HIS A 410 10.74 -11.34 -14.63
C HIS A 410 9.46 -12.18 -14.79
N LEU A 411 9.48 -13.05 -15.80
CA LEU A 411 8.45 -14.05 -16.08
C LEU A 411 9.07 -15.43 -15.89
N TYR A 412 8.28 -16.39 -15.40
CA TYR A 412 8.77 -17.74 -15.12
C TYR A 412 7.94 -18.78 -15.82
N LEU A 413 8.54 -19.94 -16.06
CA LEU A 413 7.92 -21.12 -16.65
C LEU A 413 7.86 -22.26 -15.64
N SER A 414 6.77 -23.01 -15.70
CA SER A 414 6.58 -24.27 -15.00
C SER A 414 5.85 -25.27 -15.89
N ASN A 415 6.10 -26.56 -15.68
CA ASN A 415 5.41 -27.64 -16.38
C ASN A 415 3.99 -27.90 -15.86
N GLY A 416 3.58 -27.23 -14.79
CA GLY A 416 2.25 -27.33 -14.19
C GLY A 416 1.95 -26.14 -13.31
N ALA A 417 0.73 -26.09 -12.74
CA ALA A 417 0.35 -25.09 -11.76
C ALA A 417 1.25 -25.20 -10.51
N VAL A 418 1.70 -24.04 -10.00
CA VAL A 418 2.58 -23.95 -8.84
C VAL A 418 1.74 -23.49 -7.65
N PRO A 419 1.49 -24.36 -6.65
CA PRO A 419 0.72 -23.98 -5.47
C PRO A 419 1.35 -22.77 -4.77
N HIS A 420 0.50 -21.85 -4.30
CA HIS A 420 0.91 -20.68 -3.52
C HIS A 420 1.94 -19.74 -4.18
N PHE A 421 2.13 -19.84 -5.49
CA PHE A 421 3.01 -18.89 -6.18
C PHE A 421 2.55 -17.45 -5.94
N PRO A 422 3.43 -16.54 -5.48
CA PRO A 422 3.06 -15.16 -5.15
C PRO A 422 2.87 -14.33 -6.42
N GLY A 423 1.77 -14.57 -7.13
CA GLY A 423 1.49 -13.93 -8.40
C GLY A 423 0.34 -14.60 -9.16
N ARG A 424 0.29 -14.31 -10.45
CA ARG A 424 -0.74 -14.86 -11.35
C ARG A 424 -0.14 -15.98 -12.21
N GLN A 425 -0.96 -16.98 -12.50
CA GLN A 425 -0.58 -18.13 -13.30
C GLN A 425 -1.43 -18.18 -14.57
N PHE A 426 -0.81 -18.53 -15.68
CA PHE A 426 -1.44 -18.56 -16.99
C PHE A 426 -1.02 -19.83 -17.74
N ARG A 427 -2.00 -20.54 -18.32
CA ARG A 427 -1.74 -21.64 -19.24
C ARG A 427 -1.23 -21.06 -20.54
N ILE A 428 -0.11 -21.55 -21.05
CA ILE A 428 0.44 -21.16 -22.35
C ILE A 428 -0.33 -21.91 -23.44
N LEU A 429 -0.95 -21.15 -24.35
CA LEU A 429 -1.67 -21.68 -25.51
C LEU A 429 -0.75 -21.75 -26.72
N ARG A 430 0.07 -20.69 -26.91
CA ARG A 430 0.97 -20.57 -28.05
C ARG A 430 2.05 -19.51 -27.75
N ILE A 431 3.24 -19.76 -28.34
CA ILE A 431 4.27 -18.73 -28.44
C ILE A 431 4.48 -18.43 -29.92
N THR A 432 4.62 -17.16 -30.28
CA THR A 432 4.77 -16.71 -31.66
C THR A 432 5.84 -15.63 -31.78
N SER A 433 6.43 -15.53 -32.97
CA SER A 433 7.34 -14.45 -33.32
C SER A 433 6.58 -13.17 -33.72
N MET A 434 7.31 -12.11 -34.03
CA MET A 434 6.74 -10.83 -34.51
C MET A 434 6.64 -10.77 -36.05
N ASN A 435 6.92 -11.85 -36.78
CA ASN A 435 6.78 -11.84 -38.22
C ASN A 435 5.31 -11.94 -38.67
N LYS A 436 4.98 -11.41 -39.84
CA LYS A 436 3.59 -11.27 -40.31
C LYS A 436 2.87 -12.61 -40.47
N ARG A 437 3.57 -13.65 -40.87
CA ARG A 437 2.98 -14.98 -41.10
C ARG A 437 2.53 -15.60 -39.77
N ASP A 438 3.45 -15.61 -38.79
CA ASP A 438 3.21 -16.22 -37.49
C ASP A 438 2.15 -15.46 -36.72
N LEU A 439 2.17 -14.09 -36.75
CA LEU A 439 1.14 -13.27 -36.16
C LEU A 439 -0.25 -13.53 -36.74
N ARG A 440 -0.35 -13.64 -38.10
CA ARG A 440 -1.63 -13.94 -38.76
C ARG A 440 -2.19 -15.29 -38.31
N GLN A 441 -1.32 -16.30 -38.20
CA GLN A 441 -1.74 -17.62 -37.71
C GLN A 441 -2.08 -17.65 -36.23
N ALA A 442 -1.31 -16.95 -35.39
CA ALA A 442 -1.52 -16.94 -33.93
C ALA A 442 -2.78 -16.19 -33.51
N PHE A 443 -3.17 -15.15 -34.25
CA PHE A 443 -4.32 -14.29 -33.93
C PHE A 443 -5.52 -14.50 -34.86
N GLN A 444 -5.56 -15.60 -35.60
CA GLN A 444 -6.72 -15.91 -36.44
C GLN A 444 -7.96 -16.09 -35.57
N GLY A 445 -9.02 -15.31 -35.84
CA GLY A 445 -10.28 -15.33 -35.08
C GLY A 445 -10.24 -14.58 -33.75
N VAL A 446 -9.10 -13.99 -33.37
CA VAL A 446 -8.97 -13.21 -32.13
C VAL A 446 -9.30 -11.76 -32.40
N SER A 447 -10.32 -11.21 -31.71
CA SER A 447 -10.74 -9.80 -31.83
C SER A 447 -10.34 -8.94 -30.62
N GLN A 448 -10.04 -9.56 -29.47
CA GLN A 448 -9.72 -8.86 -28.23
C GLN A 448 -8.72 -9.65 -27.38
N ALA A 449 -7.85 -8.96 -26.65
CA ALA A 449 -6.91 -9.55 -25.70
C ALA A 449 -6.40 -8.55 -24.69
N ASN A 450 -6.08 -9.03 -23.49
CA ASN A 450 -5.36 -8.29 -22.45
C ASN A 450 -3.86 -8.35 -22.77
N ILE A 451 -3.23 -7.22 -23.06
CA ILE A 451 -1.82 -7.18 -23.46
C ILE A 451 -0.95 -6.66 -22.30
N ALA A 452 0.04 -7.45 -21.92
CA ALA A 452 1.08 -7.07 -20.97
C ALA A 452 2.47 -7.10 -21.65
N VAL A 453 3.28 -6.12 -21.34
CA VAL A 453 4.62 -5.96 -21.94
C VAL A 453 5.68 -6.08 -20.85
N ARG A 454 6.70 -6.90 -21.08
CA ARG A 454 7.85 -7.09 -20.20
C ARG A 454 9.13 -7.12 -21.06
N HIS A 455 10.01 -6.13 -20.87
CA HIS A 455 11.25 -6.00 -21.66
C HIS A 455 11.01 -6.15 -23.16
N PHE A 456 10.21 -5.26 -23.75
CA PHE A 456 9.78 -5.32 -25.15
C PHE A 456 9.80 -3.93 -25.78
N PRO A 457 10.16 -3.77 -27.07
CA PRO A 457 10.39 -2.45 -27.68
C PRO A 457 9.11 -1.63 -27.94
N LEU A 458 7.93 -2.24 -27.84
CA LEU A 458 6.64 -1.56 -28.03
C LEU A 458 5.87 -1.46 -26.72
N THR A 459 5.10 -0.38 -26.54
CA THR A 459 4.11 -0.29 -25.45
C THR A 459 2.93 -1.21 -25.71
N ALA A 460 2.15 -1.55 -24.67
CA ALA A 460 0.95 -2.37 -24.81
C ALA A 460 -0.04 -1.77 -25.83
N ASP A 461 -0.23 -0.46 -25.83
CA ASP A 461 -1.15 0.23 -26.76
C ASP A 461 -0.63 0.24 -28.21
N ALA A 462 0.68 0.40 -28.41
CA ALA A 462 1.28 0.31 -29.73
C ALA A 462 1.16 -1.11 -30.29
N LEU A 463 1.37 -2.12 -29.44
CA LEU A 463 1.21 -3.52 -29.82
C LEU A 463 -0.25 -3.87 -30.12
N ARG A 464 -1.21 -3.39 -29.29
CA ARG A 464 -2.66 -3.56 -29.49
C ARG A 464 -3.10 -3.01 -30.84
N ARG A 465 -2.66 -1.79 -31.19
CA ARG A 465 -2.94 -1.17 -32.51
C ARG A 465 -2.34 -1.98 -33.66
N ARG A 466 -1.09 -2.45 -33.52
CA ARG A 466 -0.40 -3.25 -34.54
C ARG A 466 -1.12 -4.58 -34.80
N LEU A 467 -1.62 -5.23 -33.74
CA LEU A 467 -2.36 -6.50 -33.81
C LEU A 467 -3.83 -6.32 -34.16
N LYS A 468 -4.34 -5.07 -34.18
CA LYS A 468 -5.75 -4.72 -34.41
C LYS A 468 -6.71 -5.38 -33.42
N LEU A 469 -6.33 -5.45 -32.15
CA LEU A 469 -7.11 -6.06 -31.09
C LEU A 469 -7.81 -4.98 -30.24
N LYS A 470 -8.99 -5.33 -29.71
CA LYS A 470 -9.66 -4.57 -28.64
C LYS A 470 -9.09 -5.02 -27.29
N ASP A 471 -9.26 -4.19 -26.26
CA ASP A 471 -8.87 -4.56 -24.90
C ASP A 471 -9.91 -5.50 -24.28
N GLY A 472 -9.45 -6.42 -23.41
CA GLY A 472 -10.32 -7.35 -22.68
C GLY A 472 -10.36 -8.76 -23.24
N GLY A 473 -11.40 -9.52 -22.80
CA GLY A 473 -11.55 -10.94 -23.13
C GLY A 473 -10.76 -11.88 -22.21
N SER A 474 -10.81 -13.18 -22.52
CA SER A 474 -10.16 -14.24 -21.76
C SER A 474 -8.68 -14.47 -22.16
N LEU A 475 -8.29 -13.99 -23.35
CA LEU A 475 -6.94 -14.15 -23.86
C LEU A 475 -6.00 -13.10 -23.23
N TYR A 476 -4.87 -13.55 -22.74
CA TYR A 476 -3.77 -12.70 -22.29
C TYR A 476 -2.56 -12.88 -23.22
N VAL A 477 -1.93 -11.78 -23.59
CA VAL A 477 -0.75 -11.77 -24.44
C VAL A 477 0.39 -11.10 -23.70
N PHE A 478 1.43 -11.87 -23.39
CA PHE A 478 2.66 -11.35 -22.81
C PHE A 478 3.70 -11.16 -23.91
N ALA A 479 4.09 -9.91 -24.14
CA ALA A 479 5.15 -9.55 -25.08
C ALA A 479 6.46 -9.40 -24.31
N THR A 480 7.47 -10.16 -24.73
CA THR A 480 8.79 -10.17 -24.08
C THR A 480 9.92 -10.39 -25.10
N THR A 481 11.14 -10.05 -24.68
CA THR A 481 12.36 -10.35 -25.45
C THR A 481 13.12 -11.46 -24.73
N ILE A 482 13.52 -12.47 -25.49
CA ILE A 482 14.28 -13.62 -25.02
C ILE A 482 15.58 -13.66 -25.84
N GLY A 483 16.70 -13.40 -25.19
CA GLY A 483 17.94 -13.11 -25.89
C GLY A 483 17.78 -11.91 -26.82
N LYS A 484 17.83 -12.14 -28.13
CA LYS A 484 17.60 -11.10 -29.17
C LYS A 484 16.22 -11.18 -29.81
N ASP A 485 15.43 -12.18 -29.46
CA ASP A 485 14.17 -12.51 -30.14
C ASP A 485 12.94 -11.88 -29.40
N HIS A 486 12.14 -11.18 -30.16
CA HIS A 486 10.85 -10.67 -29.67
C HIS A 486 9.77 -11.76 -29.81
N ARG A 487 9.15 -12.12 -28.69
CA ARG A 487 8.15 -13.19 -28.60
C ARG A 487 6.84 -12.67 -28.02
N LEU A 488 5.73 -13.24 -28.50
CA LEU A 488 4.41 -13.06 -27.91
C LEU A 488 3.95 -14.42 -27.36
N ILE A 489 3.61 -14.44 -26.08
CA ILE A 489 3.12 -15.63 -25.38
C ILE A 489 1.61 -15.45 -25.20
N LEU A 490 0.82 -16.23 -25.92
CA LEU A 490 -0.64 -16.25 -25.84
C LEU A 490 -1.04 -17.20 -24.72
N THR A 491 -1.87 -16.75 -23.81
CA THR A 491 -2.19 -17.48 -22.58
C THR A 491 -3.63 -17.29 -22.15
N GLU A 492 -4.13 -18.20 -21.32
CA GLU A 492 -5.36 -18.07 -20.54
C GLU A 492 -5.06 -18.07 -19.05
N LYS A 493 -5.77 -17.23 -18.28
CA LYS A 493 -5.58 -17.17 -16.82
C LYS A 493 -6.01 -18.51 -16.19
N LEU A 494 -5.13 -19.11 -15.41
CA LEU A 494 -5.50 -20.23 -14.55
C LEU A 494 -6.28 -19.68 -13.35
N VAL A 495 -7.46 -20.20 -13.13
CA VAL A 495 -8.19 -19.97 -11.86
C VAL A 495 -7.50 -20.85 -10.85
N ALA A 496 -7.09 -20.29 -9.71
CA ALA A 496 -6.59 -21.09 -8.60
C ALA A 496 -7.65 -22.13 -8.20
N PRO A 497 -7.27 -23.39 -7.98
CA PRO A 497 -8.20 -24.41 -7.50
C PRO A 497 -8.79 -24.05 -6.15
#